data_cd9758028dcdfa58547fe4c1951426f4
#
_entry.id   cd9758028dcdfa58547fe4c1951426f4
#
_cell.length_a   1.000
_cell.length_b   1.000
_cell.length_c   1.000
_cell.angle_alpha   90.00
_cell.angle_beta   90.00
_cell.angle_gamma   90.00
#
_symmetry.space_group_name_H-M   'P 1'
#
loop_
_entity.id
_entity.type
_entity.pdbx_description
1 polymer ?
#
loop_
_entity_poly.entity_id
_entity_poly.type
_entity_poly.pdbx_seq_one_letter_code
_entity_poly.pdbx_strand_id
1 'polypeptide(L)'
;MKSCSELVKENRSYRRFYQDHAIAPEILKEFVNLARMSASGANLQPLKYILSCNPQKNAEIFSCLAWAGYLKDWPGPEEGERPSAYIVILGDTDISDNAGCDHGIAAQTIMLAAREKGLGGCML
;
A
#
# COMPACT_ATOMS: atom_id res chain seq x y z
N MET A 1 -9.47 1.70 20.95
CA MET A 1 -8.61 2.45 20.00
C MET A 1 -7.16 2.10 20.26
N LYS A 2 -6.40 1.76 19.23
CA LYS A 2 -4.98 1.44 19.35
C LYS A 2 -4.13 2.70 19.40
N SER A 3 -3.12 2.70 20.25
CA SER A 3 -2.11 3.76 20.26
C SER A 3 -1.18 3.64 19.04
N CYS A 4 -0.47 4.72 18.70
CA CYS A 4 0.53 4.70 17.64
C CYS A 4 1.58 3.61 17.89
N SER A 5 2.01 3.42 19.16
CA SER A 5 2.96 2.37 19.52
C SER A 5 2.46 0.96 19.23
N GLU A 6 1.18 0.71 19.48
CA GLU A 6 0.57 -0.60 19.19
C GLU A 6 0.47 -0.82 17.68
N LEU A 7 0.02 0.19 16.93
CA LEU A 7 -0.05 0.11 15.48
C LEU A 7 1.31 -0.19 14.85
N VAL A 8 2.35 0.53 15.28
CA VAL A 8 3.72 0.30 14.77
C VAL A 8 4.22 -1.11 15.11
N LYS A 9 3.96 -1.60 16.31
CA LYS A 9 4.37 -2.95 16.73
C LYS A 9 3.64 -4.05 15.98
N GLU A 10 2.36 -3.85 15.66
CA GLU A 10 1.53 -4.83 14.98
C GLU A 10 1.66 -4.79 13.46
N ASN A 11 2.05 -3.64 12.91
CA ASN A 11 2.24 -3.51 11.47
C ASN A 11 3.43 -4.36 11.01
N ARG A 12 3.21 -5.21 10.02
CA ARG A 12 4.23 -6.09 9.42
C ARG A 12 4.01 -6.16 7.93
N SER A 13 5.01 -6.66 7.22
CA SER A 13 4.85 -7.01 5.80
C SER A 13 4.09 -8.32 5.69
N TYR A 14 2.78 -8.21 5.57
CA TYR A 14 1.90 -9.35 5.35
C TYR A 14 2.00 -9.77 3.88
N ARG A 15 2.22 -11.05 3.62
CA ARG A 15 2.42 -11.57 2.25
C ARG A 15 1.42 -12.66 1.86
N ARG A 16 0.48 -12.97 2.76
CA ARG A 16 -0.67 -13.83 2.51
C ARG A 16 -1.92 -13.14 3.03
N PHE A 17 -2.96 -13.14 2.23
CA PHE A 17 -4.16 -12.38 2.46
C PHE A 17 -5.39 -13.25 2.31
N TYR A 18 -6.50 -12.80 2.83
CA TYR A 18 -7.82 -13.33 2.51
C TYR A 18 -8.32 -12.66 1.24
N GLN A 19 -8.02 -13.25 0.09
CA GLN A 19 -8.31 -12.65 -1.22
C GLN A 19 -9.81 -12.44 -1.47
N ASP A 20 -10.66 -13.25 -0.86
CA ASP A 20 -12.11 -13.17 -0.92
C ASP A 20 -12.70 -12.05 -0.02
N HIS A 21 -11.89 -11.47 0.86
CA HIS A 21 -12.30 -10.32 1.66
C HIS A 21 -12.24 -9.04 0.82
N ALA A 22 -13.39 -8.61 0.32
CA ALA A 22 -13.47 -7.39 -0.49
C ALA A 22 -13.23 -6.13 0.36
N ILE A 23 -12.45 -5.21 -0.19
CA ILE A 23 -12.19 -3.89 0.41
C ILE A 23 -12.92 -2.85 -0.42
N ALA A 24 -13.75 -2.02 0.24
CA ALA A 24 -14.48 -0.96 -0.43
C ALA A 24 -13.52 0.14 -0.93
N PRO A 25 -13.73 0.71 -2.13
CA PRO A 25 -12.88 1.79 -2.66
C PRO A 25 -12.75 2.99 -1.72
N GLU A 26 -13.79 3.29 -0.95
CA GLU A 26 -13.81 4.39 0.01
C GLU A 26 -12.73 4.22 1.09
N ILE A 27 -12.45 3.00 1.51
CA ILE A 27 -11.40 2.70 2.48
C ILE A 27 -10.03 3.04 1.91
N LEU A 28 -9.76 2.70 0.65
CA LEU A 28 -8.50 3.08 -0.01
C LEU A 28 -8.38 4.60 -0.14
N LYS A 29 -9.49 5.29 -0.44
CA LYS A 29 -9.52 6.75 -0.50
C LYS A 29 -9.21 7.40 0.85
N GLU A 30 -9.72 6.83 1.95
CA GLU A 30 -9.36 7.28 3.30
C GLU A 30 -7.85 7.16 3.54
N PHE A 31 -7.25 6.05 3.17
CA PHE A 31 -5.81 5.84 3.33
C PHE A 31 -4.99 6.85 2.53
N VAL A 32 -5.35 7.09 1.29
CA VAL A 32 -4.71 8.10 0.44
C VAL A 32 -4.90 9.51 1.01
N ASN A 33 -6.09 9.79 1.56
CA ASN A 33 -6.35 11.07 2.20
C ASN A 33 -5.44 11.32 3.41
N LEU A 34 -5.15 10.29 4.21
CA LEU A 34 -4.18 10.38 5.30
C LEU A 34 -2.75 10.53 4.76
N ALA A 35 -2.40 9.78 3.73
CA ALA A 35 -1.08 9.85 3.11
C ALA A 35 -0.78 11.25 2.56
N ARG A 36 -1.74 11.89 1.89
CA ARG A 36 -1.55 13.27 1.38
C ARG A 36 -1.39 14.33 2.46
N MET A 37 -1.80 14.04 3.69
CA MET A 37 -1.59 14.92 4.85
C MET A 37 -0.24 14.71 5.51
N SER A 38 0.50 13.68 5.10
CA SER A 38 1.85 13.41 5.59
C SER A 38 2.85 14.43 5.05
N ALA A 39 4.02 14.51 5.68
CA ALA A 39 5.08 15.40 5.25
C ALA A 39 5.53 15.11 3.81
N SER A 40 5.90 16.16 3.09
CA SER A 40 6.46 16.11 1.75
C SER A 40 7.65 17.06 1.65
N GLY A 41 8.72 16.65 1.00
CA GLY A 41 9.91 17.47 0.81
C GLY A 41 9.58 18.79 0.14
N ALA A 42 9.99 19.89 0.75
CA ALA A 42 9.65 21.25 0.33
C ALA A 42 8.14 21.48 0.08
N ASN A 43 7.29 20.64 0.64
CA ASN A 43 5.84 20.64 0.42
C ASN A 43 5.42 20.57 -1.05
N LEU A 44 6.22 19.93 -1.89
CA LEU A 44 5.98 19.81 -3.33
C LEU A 44 4.81 18.91 -3.68
N GLN A 45 4.56 17.90 -2.88
CA GLN A 45 3.42 16.98 -3.01
C GLN A 45 3.31 16.35 -4.41
N PRO A 46 4.38 15.66 -4.89
CA PRO A 46 4.42 15.14 -6.26
C PRO A 46 3.71 13.80 -6.44
N LEU A 47 3.18 13.21 -5.35
CA LEU A 47 2.63 11.87 -5.41
C LEU A 47 1.22 11.84 -5.95
N LYS A 48 0.94 10.83 -6.76
CA LYS A 48 -0.39 10.45 -7.24
C LYS A 48 -0.60 8.97 -6.98
N TYR A 49 -1.87 8.54 -7.01
CA TYR A 49 -2.22 7.19 -6.59
C TYR A 49 -3.20 6.57 -7.57
N ILE A 50 -2.97 5.30 -7.90
CA ILE A 50 -3.94 4.44 -8.56
C ILE A 50 -4.48 3.48 -7.52
N LEU A 51 -5.80 3.39 -7.41
CA LEU A 51 -6.49 2.51 -6.48
C LEU A 51 -7.19 1.38 -7.24
N SER A 52 -7.04 0.16 -6.78
CA SER A 52 -7.72 -0.98 -7.37
C SER A 52 -8.32 -1.89 -6.30
N CYS A 53 -9.63 -2.10 -6.39
CA CYS A 53 -10.39 -3.12 -5.66
C CYS A 53 -11.08 -4.09 -6.62
N ASN A 54 -10.84 -3.95 -7.92
CA ASN A 54 -11.46 -4.76 -8.97
C ASN A 54 -10.64 -6.02 -9.21
N PRO A 55 -11.22 -7.23 -9.16
CA PRO A 55 -10.47 -8.48 -9.33
C PRO A 55 -9.67 -8.57 -10.63
N GLN A 56 -10.21 -8.09 -11.77
CA GLN A 56 -9.52 -8.11 -13.05
C GLN A 56 -8.29 -7.19 -13.04
N LYS A 57 -8.45 -5.97 -12.54
CA LYS A 57 -7.34 -5.01 -12.38
C LYS A 57 -6.31 -5.52 -11.39
N ASN A 58 -6.76 -6.10 -10.29
CA ASN A 58 -5.87 -6.71 -9.30
C ASN A 58 -5.00 -7.80 -9.92
N ALA A 59 -5.56 -8.64 -10.79
CA ALA A 59 -4.81 -9.69 -11.48
C ALA A 59 -3.74 -9.09 -12.43
N GLU A 60 -4.06 -8.03 -13.15
CA GLU A 60 -3.10 -7.31 -14.00
C GLU A 60 -1.95 -6.72 -13.17
N ILE A 61 -2.27 -6.06 -12.04
CA ILE A 61 -1.25 -5.50 -11.14
C ILE A 61 -0.38 -6.61 -10.56
N PHE A 62 -1.00 -7.69 -10.07
CA PHE A 62 -0.27 -8.81 -9.48
C PHE A 62 0.76 -9.41 -10.45
N SER A 63 0.42 -9.51 -11.73
CA SER A 63 1.32 -10.06 -12.75
C SER A 63 2.59 -9.24 -12.96
N CYS A 64 2.61 -7.97 -12.53
CA CYS A 64 3.75 -7.07 -12.63
C CYS A 64 4.62 -7.02 -11.38
N LEU A 65 4.25 -7.75 -10.31
CA LEU A 65 4.90 -7.66 -9.00
C LEU A 65 5.92 -8.76 -8.80
N ALA A 66 6.96 -8.43 -8.02
CA ALA A 66 7.92 -9.39 -7.49
C ALA A 66 7.80 -9.40 -5.96
N TRP A 67 7.74 -10.60 -5.39
CA TRP A 67 7.52 -10.80 -3.97
C TRP A 67 8.80 -11.26 -3.26
N ALA A 68 9.10 -10.65 -2.11
CA ALA A 68 10.09 -11.11 -1.14
C ALA A 68 11.34 -11.74 -1.78
N GLY A 69 12.12 -10.96 -2.54
CA GLY A 69 13.28 -11.46 -3.28
C GLY A 69 14.33 -12.20 -2.44
N TYR A 70 14.34 -12.03 -1.11
CA TYR A 70 15.17 -12.79 -0.20
C TYR A 70 14.66 -14.21 0.11
N LEU A 71 13.38 -14.49 -0.21
CA LEU A 71 12.77 -15.83 -0.10
C LEU A 71 12.83 -16.51 -1.47
N LYS A 72 14.02 -17.01 -1.83
CA LYS A 72 14.33 -17.49 -3.18
C LYS A 72 13.40 -18.59 -3.69
N ASP A 73 12.90 -19.44 -2.80
CA ASP A 73 12.05 -20.59 -3.14
C ASP A 73 10.55 -20.29 -3.01
N TRP A 74 10.20 -19.06 -2.70
CA TRP A 74 8.79 -18.66 -2.56
C TRP A 74 8.39 -17.70 -3.70
N PRO A 75 7.48 -18.13 -4.60
CA PRO A 75 7.11 -17.33 -5.78
C PRO A 75 6.11 -16.20 -5.49
N GLY A 76 5.70 -16.03 -4.26
CA GLY A 76 4.63 -15.11 -3.88
C GLY A 76 3.34 -15.85 -3.48
N PRO A 77 2.30 -15.11 -3.10
CA PRO A 77 1.05 -15.73 -2.69
C PRO A 77 0.34 -16.44 -3.84
N GLU A 78 -0.26 -17.58 -3.53
CA GLU A 78 -1.07 -18.35 -4.46
C GLU A 78 -2.46 -17.71 -4.65
N GLU A 79 -3.18 -18.14 -5.67
CA GLU A 79 -4.59 -17.78 -5.86
C GLU A 79 -5.39 -18.13 -4.59
N GLY A 80 -6.20 -17.18 -4.11
CA GLY A 80 -6.90 -17.25 -2.84
C GLY A 80 -6.16 -16.56 -1.68
N GLU A 81 -4.86 -16.38 -1.78
CA GLU A 81 -4.01 -15.71 -0.78
C GLU A 81 -3.44 -14.36 -1.25
N ARG A 82 -3.82 -13.91 -2.44
CA ARG A 82 -3.35 -12.64 -3.01
C ARG A 82 -4.08 -11.46 -2.40
N PRO A 83 -3.50 -10.24 -2.44
CA PRO A 83 -4.22 -9.05 -1.99
C PRO A 83 -5.53 -8.83 -2.73
N SER A 84 -6.55 -8.38 -2.03
CA SER A 84 -7.84 -8.01 -2.63
C SER A 84 -7.92 -6.54 -3.07
N ALA A 85 -6.88 -5.76 -2.77
CA ALA A 85 -6.78 -4.36 -3.16
C ALA A 85 -5.33 -3.93 -3.32
N TYR A 86 -5.12 -2.92 -4.16
CA TYR A 86 -3.80 -2.35 -4.43
C TYR A 86 -3.84 -0.83 -4.44
N ILE A 87 -2.80 -0.21 -3.94
CA ILE A 87 -2.51 1.20 -4.09
C ILE A 87 -1.16 1.33 -4.79
N VAL A 88 -1.16 1.91 -5.99
CA VAL A 88 0.07 2.20 -6.73
C VAL A 88 0.43 3.66 -6.51
N ILE A 89 1.62 3.90 -5.96
CA ILE A 89 2.11 5.24 -5.70
C ILE A 89 2.97 5.68 -6.88
N LEU A 90 2.60 6.82 -7.48
CA LEU A 90 3.27 7.40 -8.65
C LEU A 90 3.88 8.74 -8.28
N GLY A 91 5.02 9.07 -8.90
CA GLY A 91 5.61 10.40 -8.86
C GLY A 91 5.24 11.19 -10.10
N ASP A 92 4.70 12.38 -9.93
CA ASP A 92 4.44 13.31 -11.04
C ASP A 92 5.71 14.10 -11.36
N THR A 93 6.36 13.76 -12.46
CA THR A 93 7.63 14.39 -12.89
C THR A 93 7.47 15.84 -13.36
N ASP A 94 6.25 16.28 -13.63
CA ASP A 94 5.96 17.69 -13.93
C ASP A 94 6.04 18.55 -12.65
N ILE A 95 5.86 17.92 -11.48
CA ILE A 95 5.97 18.61 -10.18
C ILE A 95 7.40 18.51 -9.66
N SER A 96 8.00 17.32 -9.69
CA SER A 96 9.36 17.09 -9.23
C SER A 96 9.95 15.82 -9.88
N ASP A 97 11.18 15.92 -10.36
CA ASP A 97 11.91 14.79 -10.92
C ASP A 97 12.33 13.75 -9.85
N ASN A 98 12.31 14.16 -8.59
CA ASN A 98 12.74 13.32 -7.48
C ASN A 98 11.77 13.50 -6.31
N ALA A 99 11.04 12.42 -6.02
CA ALA A 99 10.13 12.38 -4.87
C ALA A 99 10.88 12.25 -3.51
N GLY A 100 12.19 12.07 -3.51
CA GLY A 100 12.96 11.87 -2.29
C GLY A 100 12.46 10.69 -1.48
N CYS A 101 12.03 10.94 -0.25
CA CYS A 101 11.46 9.93 0.66
C CYS A 101 9.92 9.96 0.70
N ASP A 102 9.27 10.82 -0.05
CA ASP A 102 7.83 11.07 0.05
C ASP A 102 7.00 9.79 -0.09
N HIS A 103 7.35 8.93 -1.05
CA HIS A 103 6.63 7.68 -1.28
C HIS A 103 6.76 6.71 -0.09
N GLY A 104 7.89 6.66 0.59
CA GLY A 104 8.06 5.86 1.80
C GLY A 104 7.25 6.41 2.98
N ILE A 105 7.22 7.73 3.14
CA ILE A 105 6.39 8.40 4.16
C ILE A 105 4.92 8.10 3.92
N ALA A 106 4.44 8.29 2.70
CA ALA A 106 3.06 8.02 2.30
C ALA A 106 2.70 6.53 2.49
N ALA A 107 3.55 5.63 2.04
CA ALA A 107 3.34 4.19 2.17
C ALA A 107 3.24 3.77 3.64
N GLN A 108 4.11 4.25 4.52
CA GLN A 108 4.03 3.93 5.94
C GLN A 108 2.76 4.47 6.59
N THR A 109 2.32 5.66 6.23
CA THR A 109 1.04 6.21 6.70
C THR A 109 -0.12 5.33 6.29
N ILE A 110 -0.16 4.88 5.03
CA ILE A 110 -1.17 3.95 4.51
C ILE A 110 -1.16 2.63 5.29
N MET A 111 0.01 2.07 5.54
CA MET A 111 0.15 0.80 6.26
C MET A 111 -0.37 0.89 7.70
N LEU A 112 -0.08 1.97 8.40
CA LEU A 112 -0.59 2.19 9.77
C LEU A 112 -2.10 2.40 9.77
N ALA A 113 -2.64 3.17 8.82
CA ALA A 113 -4.07 3.36 8.68
C ALA A 113 -4.80 2.04 8.36
N ALA A 114 -4.21 1.20 7.51
CA ALA A 114 -4.73 -0.14 7.24
C ALA A 114 -4.75 -0.99 8.52
N ARG A 115 -3.65 -0.97 9.30
CA ARG A 115 -3.58 -1.72 10.55
C ARG A 115 -4.63 -1.27 11.57
N GLU A 116 -4.92 0.03 11.64
CA GLU A 116 -5.97 0.57 12.50
C GLU A 116 -7.35 -0.02 12.15
N LYS A 117 -7.62 -0.26 10.87
CA LYS A 117 -8.86 -0.90 10.40
C LYS A 117 -8.81 -2.44 10.42
N GLY A 118 -7.80 -3.04 11.04
CA GLY A 118 -7.65 -4.50 11.10
C GLY A 118 -7.14 -5.14 9.81
N LEU A 119 -6.71 -4.34 8.85
CA LEU A 119 -6.15 -4.82 7.59
C LEU A 119 -4.63 -4.94 7.69
N GLY A 120 -4.04 -5.70 6.80
CA GLY A 120 -2.60 -5.82 6.63
C GLY A 120 -2.19 -5.52 5.21
N GLY A 121 -0.95 -5.13 5.02
CA GLY A 121 -0.42 -4.84 3.70
C GLY A 121 1.06 -5.21 3.57
N CYS A 122 1.59 -5.01 2.38
CA CYS A 122 3.00 -5.18 2.07
C CYS A 122 3.41 -4.12 1.04
N MET A 123 4.53 -3.47 1.28
CA MET A 123 5.15 -2.60 0.27
C MET A 123 5.97 -3.45 -0.69
N LEU A 124 5.85 -3.20 -1.98
CA LEU A 124 6.56 -3.91 -3.04
C LEU A 124 7.24 -2.93 -3.98
#